data_8c7cd0b8a1795cc3cc35cd3e33e67f73
#
_entry.id   8c7cd0b8a1795cc3cc35cd3e33e67f73
#
_cell.length_a   1.000
_cell.length_b   1.000
_cell.length_c   1.000
_cell.angle_alpha   90.00
_cell.angle_beta   90.00
_cell.angle_gamma   90.00
#
_symmetry.space_group_name_H-M   'P 1'
#
loop_
_entity.id
_entity.type
_entity.pdbx_description
1 polymer ?
#
loop_
_entity_poly.entity_id
_entity_poly.type
_entity_poly.pdbx_seq_one_letter_code
_entity_poly.pdbx_strand_id
1 'polypeptide(L)'
;GYFGIGVEGVSKAMNVGALMRSAHAFGANFVFTVAETYRTADLNRADTSEAAANMPYYRFTDVTDFRLPEGCQLVGVELTDEAIELPSFHHPRAAAYVLGSERVGLTPDMIDLCDHVVKIPTRFSLNLALCGALVMYDRTLSMGRFAPRAHRPGGPTEPVPTPSFGEPLWVRKKRKRMFGSPS
;
A
#
# COMPACT_ATOMS: atom_id res chain seq x y z
N GLY A 1 0.41 -9.62 -0.10
CA GLY A 1 -0.61 -9.21 0.88
C GLY A 1 -1.74 -8.45 0.21
N TYR A 2 -2.85 -8.29 0.89
CA TYR A 2 -4.01 -7.53 0.44
C TYR A 2 -3.92 -6.10 0.96
N PHE A 3 -4.09 -5.08 0.10
CA PHE A 3 -4.11 -3.72 0.60
C PHE A 3 -4.93 -2.77 -0.28
N GLY A 4 -5.46 -1.74 0.37
CA GLY A 4 -6.08 -0.59 -0.27
C GLY A 4 -5.42 0.72 0.15
N ILE A 5 -5.74 1.79 -0.56
CA ILE A 5 -5.29 3.13 -0.21
C ILE A 5 -6.39 4.14 -0.51
N GLY A 6 -6.51 5.15 0.31
CA GLY A 6 -7.54 6.16 0.14
C GLY A 6 -7.21 7.49 0.78
N VAL A 7 -8.16 8.40 0.71
CA VAL A 7 -8.01 9.79 1.14
C VAL A 7 -9.24 10.27 1.88
N GLU A 8 -9.03 11.01 2.95
CA GLU A 8 -10.08 11.73 3.66
C GLU A 8 -10.09 13.22 3.28
N GLY A 9 -11.27 13.81 3.09
CA GLY A 9 -11.48 15.25 2.97
C GLY A 9 -10.88 15.88 1.70
N VAL A 10 -10.61 15.09 0.67
CA VAL A 10 -9.95 15.59 -0.53
C VAL A 10 -10.88 16.47 -1.38
N SER A 11 -10.36 17.60 -1.84
CA SER A 11 -11.09 18.56 -2.68
C SER A 11 -10.62 18.59 -4.14
N LYS A 12 -9.43 18.06 -4.43
CA LYS A 12 -8.83 18.07 -5.77
C LYS A 12 -8.90 16.68 -6.39
N ALA A 13 -9.80 16.49 -7.36
CA ALA A 13 -9.93 15.24 -8.10
C ALA A 13 -8.61 14.77 -8.76
N MET A 14 -7.75 15.71 -9.17
CA MET A 14 -6.45 15.40 -9.78
C MET A 14 -5.53 14.62 -8.83
N ASN A 15 -5.55 14.93 -7.52
CA ASN A 15 -4.74 14.19 -6.54
C ASN A 15 -5.25 12.77 -6.36
N VAL A 16 -6.56 12.57 -6.40
CA VAL A 16 -7.18 11.24 -6.35
C VAL A 16 -6.85 10.44 -7.61
N GLY A 17 -6.97 11.04 -8.81
CA GLY A 17 -6.59 10.39 -10.06
C GLY A 17 -5.12 9.96 -10.09
N ALA A 18 -4.21 10.83 -9.63
CA ALA A 18 -2.79 10.51 -9.51
C ALA A 18 -2.53 9.39 -8.48
N LEU A 19 -3.25 9.41 -7.36
CA LEU A 19 -3.16 8.34 -6.35
C LEU A 19 -3.67 7.01 -6.90
N MET A 20 -4.81 7.00 -7.61
CA MET A 20 -5.38 5.81 -8.24
C MET A 20 -4.42 5.19 -9.25
N ARG A 21 -3.79 6.02 -10.09
CA ARG A 21 -2.76 5.55 -11.01
C ARG A 21 -1.59 4.88 -10.29
N SER A 22 -1.09 5.49 -9.22
CA SER A 22 -0.02 4.91 -8.41
C SER A 22 -0.48 3.62 -7.73
N ALA A 23 -1.69 3.60 -7.18
CA ALA A 23 -2.29 2.44 -6.54
C ALA A 23 -2.39 1.24 -7.50
N HIS A 24 -2.85 1.49 -8.72
CA HIS A 24 -2.90 0.47 -9.78
C HIS A 24 -1.50 -0.06 -10.12
N ALA A 25 -0.52 0.83 -10.28
CA ALA A 25 0.86 0.45 -10.59
C ALA A 25 1.52 -0.39 -9.48
N PHE A 26 1.21 -0.11 -8.21
CA PHE A 26 1.70 -0.87 -7.05
C PHE A 26 0.85 -2.11 -6.70
N GLY A 27 -0.21 -2.39 -7.46
CA GLY A 27 -1.06 -3.56 -7.27
C GLY A 27 -1.96 -3.48 -6.04
N ALA A 28 -2.45 -2.29 -5.69
CA ALA A 28 -3.48 -2.14 -4.68
C ALA A 28 -4.76 -2.88 -5.11
N ASN A 29 -5.46 -3.44 -4.15
CA ASN A 29 -6.68 -4.21 -4.40
C ASN A 29 -7.93 -3.32 -4.49
N PHE A 30 -7.89 -2.14 -3.88
CA PHE A 30 -8.96 -1.16 -3.92
C PHE A 30 -8.45 0.25 -3.57
N VAL A 31 -9.21 1.24 -4.00
CA VAL A 31 -9.04 2.65 -3.60
C VAL A 31 -10.32 3.15 -2.95
N PHE A 32 -10.22 4.10 -2.05
CA PHE A 32 -11.38 4.69 -1.41
C PHE A 32 -11.20 6.18 -1.14
N THR A 33 -12.33 6.88 -1.00
CA THR A 33 -12.38 8.24 -0.50
C THR A 33 -13.42 8.35 0.62
N VAL A 34 -13.13 9.22 1.58
CA VAL A 34 -14.03 9.54 2.69
C VAL A 34 -14.23 11.05 2.69
N ALA A 35 -15.48 11.51 2.73
CA ALA A 35 -15.85 12.94 2.79
C ALA A 35 -15.20 13.79 1.66
N GLU A 36 -15.14 13.26 0.43
CA GLU A 36 -14.63 14.04 -0.70
C GLU A 36 -15.60 15.16 -1.10
N THR A 37 -15.05 16.27 -1.62
CA THR A 37 -15.82 17.46 -2.00
C THR A 37 -15.74 17.83 -3.49
N TYR A 38 -15.09 17.01 -4.32
CA TYR A 38 -15.03 17.21 -5.78
C TYR A 38 -16.18 16.49 -6.50
N ARG A 39 -16.40 16.86 -7.76
CA ARG A 39 -17.40 16.21 -8.61
C ARG A 39 -16.84 14.92 -9.23
N THR A 40 -17.68 13.90 -9.37
CA THR A 40 -17.29 12.65 -10.05
C THR A 40 -16.82 12.86 -11.49
N ALA A 41 -17.40 13.83 -12.21
CA ALA A 41 -16.96 14.18 -13.56
C ALA A 41 -15.52 14.71 -13.61
N ASP A 42 -15.06 15.37 -12.55
CA ASP A 42 -13.69 15.89 -12.46
C ASP A 42 -12.70 14.74 -12.20
N LEU A 43 -13.10 13.72 -11.44
CA LEU A 43 -12.31 12.51 -11.25
C LEU A 43 -12.12 11.75 -12.57
N ASN A 44 -13.19 11.55 -13.34
CA ASN A 44 -13.12 10.85 -14.62
C ASN A 44 -12.19 11.57 -15.63
N ARG A 45 -12.07 12.89 -15.55
CA ARG A 45 -11.09 13.65 -16.34
C ARG A 45 -9.67 13.54 -15.83
N ALA A 46 -9.50 13.35 -14.54
CA ALA A 46 -8.19 13.25 -13.89
C ALA A 46 -7.60 11.84 -13.96
N ASP A 47 -8.43 10.81 -14.10
CA ASP A 47 -8.00 9.41 -14.26
C ASP A 47 -7.61 9.11 -15.72
N THR A 48 -6.41 9.50 -16.08
CA THR A 48 -5.83 9.26 -17.42
C THR A 48 -5.35 7.82 -17.64
N SER A 49 -5.43 6.97 -16.63
CA SER A 49 -4.89 5.60 -16.65
C SER A 49 -5.97 4.52 -16.67
N GLU A 50 -7.26 4.91 -16.77
CA GLU A 50 -8.40 3.99 -16.62
C GLU A 50 -8.32 3.14 -15.32
N ALA A 51 -7.61 3.62 -14.31
CA ALA A 51 -7.41 2.90 -13.06
C ALA A 51 -8.77 2.63 -12.37
N ALA A 52 -9.70 3.56 -12.46
CA ALA A 52 -11.06 3.39 -11.95
C ALA A 52 -11.83 2.24 -12.63
N ALA A 53 -11.52 1.92 -13.89
CA ALA A 53 -12.13 0.78 -14.61
C ALA A 53 -11.50 -0.56 -14.21
N ASN A 54 -10.25 -0.55 -13.74
CA ASN A 54 -9.46 -1.75 -13.46
C ASN A 54 -9.30 -2.07 -11.97
N MET A 55 -9.79 -1.20 -11.08
CA MET A 55 -9.63 -1.36 -9.65
C MET A 55 -10.88 -0.90 -8.90
N PRO A 56 -11.40 -1.67 -7.93
CA PRO A 56 -12.54 -1.27 -7.11
C PRO A 56 -12.31 0.09 -6.45
N TYR A 57 -13.28 0.98 -6.61
CA TYR A 57 -13.28 2.31 -6.00
C TYR A 57 -14.51 2.50 -5.13
N TYR A 58 -14.28 2.79 -3.84
CA TYR A 58 -15.33 2.98 -2.86
C TYR A 58 -15.38 4.43 -2.40
N ARG A 59 -16.59 4.95 -2.24
CA ARG A 59 -16.83 6.31 -1.76
C ARG A 59 -17.68 6.25 -0.51
N PHE A 60 -17.19 6.89 0.55
CA PHE A 60 -17.89 7.00 1.82
C PHE A 60 -18.23 8.48 2.07
N THR A 61 -19.46 8.73 2.48
CA THR A 61 -19.96 10.08 2.69
C THR A 61 -19.23 10.77 3.84
N ASP A 62 -18.94 10.03 4.87
CA ASP A 62 -18.20 10.49 6.04
C ASP A 62 -17.51 9.31 6.77
N VAL A 63 -16.84 9.62 7.88
CA VAL A 63 -16.12 8.64 8.70
C VAL A 63 -17.07 7.61 9.33
N THR A 64 -18.33 7.96 9.61
CA THR A 64 -19.29 7.04 10.23
C THR A 64 -19.76 5.94 9.29
N ASP A 65 -19.75 6.21 7.98
CA ASP A 65 -20.07 5.24 6.94
C ASP A 65 -18.89 4.36 6.54
N PHE A 66 -17.68 4.78 6.92
CA PHE A 66 -16.45 4.11 6.51
C PHE A 66 -16.39 2.67 7.04
N ARG A 67 -16.13 1.72 6.14
CA ARG A 67 -16.00 0.29 6.47
C ARG A 67 -14.86 -0.32 5.69
N LEU A 68 -14.13 -1.20 6.35
CA LEU A 68 -13.05 -1.99 5.74
C LEU A 68 -13.43 -3.48 5.64
N PRO A 69 -12.80 -4.22 4.72
CA PRO A 69 -12.87 -5.66 4.73
C PRO A 69 -12.44 -6.24 6.08
N GLU A 70 -13.09 -7.32 6.50
CA GLU A 70 -12.76 -8.01 7.76
C GLU A 70 -11.28 -8.40 7.82
N GLY A 71 -10.66 -8.13 8.97
CA GLY A 71 -9.23 -8.38 9.18
C GLY A 71 -8.28 -7.41 8.50
N CYS A 72 -8.79 -6.35 7.85
CA CYS A 72 -7.97 -5.29 7.27
C CYS A 72 -7.70 -4.21 8.33
N GLN A 73 -6.43 -3.93 8.60
CA GLN A 73 -6.03 -2.89 9.55
C GLN A 73 -5.95 -1.52 8.86
N LEU A 74 -6.46 -0.50 9.53
CA LEU A 74 -6.41 0.89 9.05
C LEU A 74 -5.11 1.55 9.50
N VAL A 75 -4.36 2.09 8.54
CA VAL A 75 -3.10 2.80 8.77
C VAL A 75 -3.25 4.24 8.29
N GLY A 76 -3.31 5.17 9.24
CA GLY A 76 -3.30 6.60 8.95
C GLY A 76 -1.90 7.07 8.54
N VAL A 77 -1.84 7.96 7.55
CA VAL A 77 -0.58 8.59 7.12
C VAL A 77 -0.65 10.07 7.44
N GLU A 78 -0.01 10.47 8.52
CA GLU A 78 -0.10 11.84 9.04
C GLU A 78 1.20 12.26 9.75
N LEU A 79 1.55 13.56 9.67
CA LEU A 79 2.70 14.14 10.36
C LEU A 79 2.33 14.51 11.80
N THR A 80 2.31 13.53 12.68
CA THR A 80 2.13 13.74 14.13
C THR A 80 3.38 13.32 14.89
N ASP A 81 3.58 13.88 16.06
CA ASP A 81 4.77 13.53 16.88
C ASP A 81 4.78 12.06 17.28
N GLU A 82 3.62 11.50 17.57
CA GLU A 82 3.42 10.13 18.02
C GLU A 82 3.42 9.09 16.88
N ALA A 83 3.37 9.52 15.62
CA ALA A 83 3.32 8.61 14.48
C ALA A 83 4.64 7.84 14.32
N ILE A 84 4.52 6.56 13.96
CA ILE A 84 5.68 5.70 13.68
C ILE A 84 6.34 6.16 12.37
N GLU A 85 7.64 6.30 12.34
CA GLU A 85 8.37 6.59 11.12
C GLU A 85 8.23 5.44 10.12
N LEU A 86 7.78 5.76 8.90
CA LEU A 86 7.49 4.78 7.85
C LEU A 86 8.63 3.77 7.63
N PRO A 87 9.92 4.14 7.58
CA PRO A 87 11.02 3.19 7.40
C PRO A 87 11.18 2.17 8.52
N SER A 88 10.56 2.42 9.67
CA SER A 88 10.58 1.53 10.85
C SER A 88 9.25 0.79 11.06
N PHE A 89 8.27 1.04 10.20
CA PHE A 89 6.95 0.47 10.33
C PHE A 89 6.87 -0.95 9.76
N HIS A 90 6.29 -1.86 10.52
CA HIS A 90 5.98 -3.20 10.05
C HIS A 90 4.57 -3.24 9.43
N HIS A 91 4.50 -3.31 8.12
CA HIS A 91 3.24 -3.29 7.40
C HIS A 91 2.35 -4.51 7.67
N PRO A 92 1.06 -4.33 8.00
CA PRO A 92 0.12 -5.45 8.12
C PRO A 92 -0.07 -6.18 6.79
N ARG A 93 -0.32 -7.47 6.83
CA ARG A 93 -0.55 -8.26 5.61
C ARG A 93 -1.81 -7.83 4.86
N ALA A 94 -2.88 -7.52 5.62
CA ALA A 94 -4.10 -6.91 5.11
C ALA A 94 -4.19 -5.49 5.71
N ALA A 95 -4.11 -4.46 4.88
CA ALA A 95 -4.05 -3.07 5.31
C ALA A 95 -4.83 -2.14 4.39
N ALA A 96 -5.40 -1.08 4.96
CA ALA A 96 -5.87 0.07 4.21
C ALA A 96 -5.12 1.31 4.70
N TYR A 97 -4.52 2.04 3.79
CA TYR A 97 -3.83 3.29 4.09
C TYR A 97 -4.75 4.46 3.83
N VAL A 98 -4.90 5.37 4.78
CA VAL A 98 -5.67 6.59 4.61
C VAL A 98 -4.77 7.81 4.77
N LEU A 99 -4.83 8.70 3.78
CA LEU A 99 -4.09 9.97 3.79
C LEU A 99 -5.07 11.11 4.06
N GLY A 100 -4.64 12.07 4.82
CA GLY A 100 -5.40 13.29 5.05
C GLY A 100 -5.33 14.24 3.86
N SER A 101 -6.29 15.18 3.81
CA SER A 101 -6.24 16.28 2.84
C SER A 101 -5.05 17.20 3.08
N GLU A 102 -4.55 17.83 2.03
CA GLU A 102 -3.38 18.74 2.10
C GLU A 102 -3.60 19.96 3.02
N ARG A 103 -4.85 20.31 3.31
CA ARG A 103 -5.19 21.50 4.10
C ARG A 103 -5.39 21.20 5.59
N VAL A 104 -5.96 20.06 5.90
CA VAL A 104 -6.45 19.76 7.26
C VAL A 104 -5.75 18.54 7.83
N GLY A 105 -5.20 17.67 6.97
CA GLY A 105 -4.72 16.34 7.39
C GLY A 105 -5.89 15.38 7.60
N LEU A 106 -5.67 14.35 8.40
CA LEU A 106 -6.70 13.42 8.88
C LEU A 106 -7.50 14.07 10.01
N THR A 107 -8.81 13.85 10.03
CA THR A 107 -9.65 14.28 11.15
C THR A 107 -9.33 13.45 12.40
N PRO A 108 -9.59 14.01 13.62
CA PRO A 108 -9.46 13.24 14.86
C PRO A 108 -10.27 11.94 14.83
N ASP A 109 -11.50 11.97 14.31
CA ASP A 109 -12.38 10.81 14.21
C ASP A 109 -11.76 9.72 13.32
N MET A 110 -11.11 10.10 12.22
CA MET A 110 -10.40 9.15 11.37
C MET A 110 -9.14 8.60 12.04
N ILE A 111 -8.39 9.44 12.76
CA ILE A 111 -7.21 9.01 13.52
C ILE A 111 -7.61 8.00 14.62
N ASP A 112 -8.71 8.25 15.30
CA ASP A 112 -9.24 7.35 16.35
C ASP A 112 -9.67 5.98 15.80
N LEU A 113 -10.03 5.89 14.51
CA LEU A 113 -10.31 4.63 13.84
C LEU A 113 -9.04 3.89 13.39
N CYS A 114 -7.90 4.55 13.30
CA CYS A 114 -6.67 3.94 12.82
C CYS A 114 -6.10 2.95 13.84
N ASP A 115 -5.77 1.74 13.39
CA ASP A 115 -5.00 0.79 14.19
C ASP A 115 -3.54 1.28 14.38
N HIS A 116 -3.04 2.02 13.40
CA HIS A 116 -1.69 2.59 13.39
C HIS A 116 -1.69 3.94 12.69
N VAL A 117 -0.78 4.82 13.12
CA VAL A 117 -0.48 6.07 12.40
C VAL A 117 1.01 6.09 12.06
N VAL A 118 1.32 6.35 10.80
CA VAL A 118 2.69 6.43 10.29
C VAL A 118 2.98 7.80 9.71
N LYS A 119 4.24 8.22 9.76
CA LYS A 119 4.72 9.44 9.11
C LYS A 119 5.90 9.15 8.19
N ILE A 120 5.93 9.85 7.06
CA ILE A 120 7.13 9.92 6.23
C ILE A 120 8.08 10.94 6.89
N PRO A 121 9.35 10.58 7.19
CA PRO A 121 10.28 11.47 7.89
C PRO A 121 10.74 12.61 6.97
N THR A 122 9.89 13.63 6.83
CA THR A 122 10.13 14.83 6.03
C THR A 122 10.04 16.09 6.88
N ARG A 123 10.64 17.18 6.41
CA ARG A 123 10.62 18.46 7.15
C ARG A 123 9.27 19.20 7.06
N PHE A 124 8.44 18.87 6.06
CA PHE A 124 7.12 19.44 5.82
C PHE A 124 6.27 18.47 5.01
N SER A 125 4.97 18.73 4.91
CA SER A 125 4.01 17.88 4.19
C SER A 125 4.34 17.75 2.70
N LEU A 126 4.18 16.55 2.18
CA LEU A 126 4.32 16.23 0.76
C LEU A 126 2.96 16.33 0.04
N ASN A 127 3.00 16.39 -1.30
CA ASN A 127 1.81 16.18 -2.11
C ASN A 127 1.18 14.82 -1.80
N LEU A 128 -0.14 14.78 -1.70
CA LEU A 128 -0.92 13.61 -1.30
C LEU A 128 -0.62 12.36 -2.15
N ALA A 129 -0.63 12.49 -3.48
CA ALA A 129 -0.38 11.34 -4.37
C ALA A 129 1.05 10.83 -4.26
N LEU A 130 2.02 11.74 -4.06
CA LEU A 130 3.42 11.38 -3.81
C LEU A 130 3.56 10.67 -2.47
N CYS A 131 2.89 11.17 -1.43
CA CYS A 131 2.87 10.54 -0.11
C CYS A 131 2.37 9.09 -0.21
N GLY A 132 1.23 8.88 -0.89
CA GLY A 132 0.68 7.54 -1.13
C GLY A 132 1.63 6.63 -1.91
N ALA A 133 2.31 7.16 -2.93
CA ALA A 133 3.30 6.39 -3.70
C ALA A 133 4.48 5.93 -2.82
N LEU A 134 4.98 6.80 -1.93
CA LEU A 134 6.05 6.45 -1.00
C LEU A 134 5.64 5.36 -0.01
N VAL A 135 4.44 5.44 0.55
CA VAL A 135 3.89 4.42 1.45
C VAL A 135 3.76 3.07 0.75
N MET A 136 3.24 3.05 -0.48
CA MET A 136 3.12 1.82 -1.26
C MET A 136 4.48 1.25 -1.67
N TYR A 137 5.45 2.11 -1.96
CA TYR A 137 6.82 1.70 -2.26
C TYR A 137 7.51 1.09 -1.04
N ASP A 138 7.38 1.73 0.12
CA ASP A 138 7.94 1.21 1.38
C ASP A 138 7.33 -0.16 1.73
N ARG A 139 6.00 -0.29 1.61
CA ARG A 139 5.31 -1.58 1.73
C ARG A 139 5.89 -2.62 0.78
N THR A 140 6.12 -2.26 -0.47
CA THR A 140 6.68 -3.16 -1.47
C THR A 140 8.09 -3.62 -1.07
N LEU A 141 8.92 -2.71 -0.57
CA LEU A 141 10.27 -3.03 -0.10
C LEU A 141 10.25 -3.94 1.13
N SER A 142 9.38 -3.67 2.10
CA SER A 142 9.35 -4.41 3.36
C SER A 142 8.70 -5.79 3.23
N MET A 143 7.76 -5.96 2.31
CA MET A 143 7.04 -7.22 2.09
C MET A 143 7.53 -8.02 0.89
N GLY A 144 8.29 -7.41 0.00
CA GLY A 144 8.85 -8.03 -1.20
C GLY A 144 10.12 -8.83 -0.91
N ARG A 145 10.50 -9.63 -1.90
CA ARG A 145 11.79 -10.34 -1.88
C ARG A 145 12.69 -9.71 -2.93
N PHE A 146 13.62 -8.89 -2.46
CA PHE A 146 14.61 -8.23 -3.31
C PHE A 146 16.01 -8.68 -2.92
N ALA A 147 16.93 -8.61 -3.89
CA ALA A 147 18.33 -8.83 -3.61
C ALA A 147 18.85 -7.82 -2.57
N PRO A 148 19.78 -8.21 -1.69
CA PRO A 148 20.45 -7.28 -0.81
C PRO A 148 21.06 -6.12 -1.59
N ARG A 149 21.02 -4.93 -1.02
CA ARG A 149 21.69 -3.78 -1.63
C ARG A 149 23.19 -4.03 -1.65
N ALA A 150 23.83 -3.69 -2.76
CA ALA A 150 25.28 -3.78 -2.87
C ALA A 150 25.98 -2.89 -1.84
N HIS A 151 27.13 -3.34 -1.34
CA HIS A 151 27.98 -2.55 -0.46
C HIS A 151 28.68 -1.39 -1.18
N ARG A 152 28.70 -1.42 -2.50
CA ARG A 152 29.31 -0.36 -3.35
C ARG A 152 28.23 0.28 -4.21
N PRO A 153 28.38 1.56 -4.57
CA PRO A 153 27.51 2.20 -5.56
C PRO A 153 27.46 1.38 -6.86
N GLY A 154 26.30 1.31 -7.49
CA GLY A 154 26.08 0.52 -8.70
C GLY A 154 25.17 -0.69 -8.52
N GLY A 155 24.82 -0.98 -7.28
CA GLY A 155 23.80 -1.97 -6.92
C GLY A 155 24.22 -3.43 -7.07
N PRO A 156 23.39 -4.35 -6.60
CA PRO A 156 23.57 -5.77 -6.84
C PRO A 156 23.27 -6.06 -8.29
N THR A 157 24.10 -6.86 -8.87
CA THR A 157 23.97 -7.29 -10.26
C THR A 157 23.33 -8.68 -10.36
N GLU A 158 23.22 -9.38 -9.24
CA GLU A 158 22.68 -10.73 -9.21
C GLU A 158 21.20 -10.71 -8.76
N PRO A 159 20.29 -11.31 -9.54
CA PRO A 159 18.91 -11.49 -9.11
C PRO A 159 18.84 -12.42 -7.91
N VAL A 160 17.90 -12.19 -7.02
CA VAL A 160 17.61 -13.14 -5.93
C VAL A 160 17.16 -14.47 -6.55
N PRO A 161 17.81 -15.58 -6.22
CA PRO A 161 17.40 -16.88 -6.71
C PRO A 161 15.94 -17.15 -6.38
N THR A 162 15.19 -17.66 -7.34
CA THR A 162 13.82 -18.10 -7.09
C THR A 162 13.82 -19.16 -5.98
N PRO A 163 13.02 -18.99 -4.92
CA PRO A 163 12.99 -19.98 -3.85
C PRO A 163 12.59 -21.34 -4.40
N SER A 164 13.48 -22.32 -4.31
CA SER A 164 13.11 -23.70 -4.59
C SER A 164 12.56 -24.33 -3.31
N PHE A 165 11.29 -24.65 -3.30
CA PHE A 165 10.65 -25.30 -2.14
C PHE A 165 11.02 -26.79 -2.04
N GLY A 166 11.83 -27.28 -2.97
CA GLY A 166 12.18 -28.67 -3.07
C GLY A 166 10.98 -29.56 -3.46
N GLU A 167 11.27 -30.81 -3.79
CA GLU A 167 10.19 -31.76 -4.03
C GLU A 167 9.46 -32.11 -2.73
N PRO A 168 8.13 -32.28 -2.75
CA PRO A 168 7.37 -32.73 -1.59
C PRO A 168 7.98 -34.05 -1.00
N LEU A 169 7.94 -34.16 0.31
CA LEU A 169 8.55 -35.30 1.01
C LEU A 169 8.05 -36.67 0.49
N TRP A 170 6.81 -36.76 0.05
CA TRP A 170 6.24 -37.98 -0.52
C TRP A 170 6.83 -38.32 -1.89
N VAL A 171 7.18 -37.32 -2.71
CA VAL A 171 7.86 -37.51 -4.01
C VAL A 171 9.28 -38.01 -3.77
N ARG A 172 10.00 -37.36 -2.84
CA ARG A 172 11.36 -37.81 -2.43
C ARG A 172 11.36 -39.24 -1.92
N LYS A 173 10.39 -39.62 -1.07
CA LYS A 173 10.23 -40.95 -0.55
C LYS A 173 9.93 -41.97 -1.66
N LYS A 174 9.06 -41.61 -2.62
CA LYS A 174 8.72 -42.46 -3.76
C LYS A 174 9.94 -42.70 -4.66
N ARG A 175 10.69 -41.62 -4.95
CA ARG A 175 11.91 -41.70 -5.78
C ARG A 175 12.99 -42.54 -5.13
N LYS A 176 13.21 -42.39 -3.83
CA LYS A 176 14.16 -43.21 -3.07
C LYS A 176 13.79 -44.70 -3.05
N ARG A 177 12.50 -45.04 -3.04
CA ARG A 177 12.00 -46.42 -3.14
C ARG A 177 12.18 -47.03 -4.54
N MET A 178 12.07 -46.21 -5.60
CA MET A 178 12.13 -46.71 -6.98
C MET A 178 13.56 -46.81 -7.53
N PHE A 179 14.49 -45.97 -7.07
CA PHE A 179 15.81 -45.81 -7.69
C PHE A 179 16.99 -46.02 -6.72
N GLY A 180 16.75 -46.34 -5.46
CA GLY A 180 17.81 -46.46 -4.46
C GLY A 180 18.42 -45.08 -4.07
N SER A 181 19.31 -45.08 -3.07
CA SER A 181 20.12 -43.89 -2.77
C SER A 181 21.28 -43.85 -3.75
N PRO A 182 21.60 -42.71 -4.36
CA PRO A 182 22.86 -42.58 -5.07
C PRO A 182 23.98 -42.77 -4.07
N SER A 183 24.88 -43.67 -4.41
CA SER A 183 26.11 -43.97 -3.68
C SER A 183 27.04 -42.80 -3.59
#